data_42ee9bcc50bbd4ddf3ea58b1ab9f6297
#
_entry.id   42ee9bcc50bbd4ddf3ea58b1ab9f6297
#
_cell.length_a   1.000
_cell.length_b   1.000
_cell.length_c   1.000
_cell.angle_alpha   90.00
_cell.angle_beta   90.00
_cell.angle_gamma   90.00
#
_symmetry.space_group_name_H-M   'P 1'
#
loop_
_entity.id
_entity.type
_entity.pdbx_description
1 polymer ?
#
loop_
_entity_poly.entity_id
_entity_poly.type
_entity_poly.pdbx_seq_one_letter_code
_entity_poly.pdbx_strand_id
1 'polypeptide(L)'
;MGFGVFIHRTDSIYDDSPAERYQFPRQYLSRVEACVGDWIVYYEPRKVAETRGYFAIAKVERVVPDPTAPGMFLALIEPGSYLDFVSPVPFGGDGGVIERGVLNEDGRISGRAQAAVRPLSPSDFDRIVARGLDDHAPLLPRTDTDLPPNGFSEEQAPFAFEESRERVSYLSSRIVRDRVFRRIVLRA
;
A
#
# COMPACT_ATOMS: atom_id res chain seq x y z
N MET A 1 -10.66 -11.15 -2.82
CA MET A 1 -9.34 -10.67 -2.43
C MET A 1 -9.08 -9.40 -3.17
N GLY A 2 -8.70 -8.33 -2.48
CA GLY A 2 -8.51 -7.03 -3.10
C GLY A 2 -7.86 -6.03 -2.16
N PHE A 3 -7.07 -5.13 -2.74
CA PHE A 3 -6.45 -4.04 -2.01
C PHE A 3 -7.46 -2.99 -1.59
N GLY A 4 -7.19 -2.28 -0.50
CA GLY A 4 -8.04 -1.20 -0.01
C GLY A 4 -7.27 -0.01 0.52
N VAL A 5 -7.92 1.15 0.54
CA VAL A 5 -7.46 2.33 1.27
C VAL A 5 -8.32 2.48 2.51
N PHE A 6 -7.68 2.59 3.67
CA PHE A 6 -8.31 2.84 4.96
C PHE A 6 -7.92 4.25 5.42
N ILE A 7 -8.92 5.10 5.61
CA ILE A 7 -8.69 6.45 6.11
C ILE A 7 -8.45 6.39 7.61
N HIS A 8 -7.25 6.74 8.05
CA HIS A 8 -6.91 6.92 9.44
C HIS A 8 -6.78 8.42 9.76
N ARG A 9 -7.34 8.82 10.90
CA ARG A 9 -7.25 10.20 11.40
C ARG A 9 -6.83 10.16 12.85
N THR A 10 -5.77 10.86 13.20
CA THR A 10 -5.29 10.97 14.58
C THR A 10 -6.28 11.69 15.51
N ASP A 11 -7.19 12.51 14.94
CA ASP A 11 -8.28 13.18 15.64
C ASP A 11 -9.61 12.39 15.61
N SER A 12 -9.56 11.09 15.21
CA SER A 12 -10.73 10.23 15.10
C SER A 12 -11.29 9.86 16.47
N ILE A 13 -12.63 9.68 16.50
CA ILE A 13 -13.33 9.09 17.65
C ILE A 13 -13.20 7.55 17.69
N TYR A 14 -12.65 6.95 16.66
CA TYR A 14 -12.49 5.50 16.55
C TYR A 14 -11.24 5.03 17.27
N ASP A 15 -11.33 3.83 17.86
CA ASP A 15 -10.19 3.18 18.53
C ASP A 15 -9.30 2.47 17.49
N ASP A 16 -8.55 3.28 16.76
CA ASP A 16 -7.65 2.82 15.71
C ASP A 16 -6.21 2.74 16.22
N SER A 17 -5.63 1.55 16.08
CA SER A 17 -4.19 1.29 16.20
C SER A 17 -3.71 0.71 14.86
N PRO A 18 -3.13 1.50 13.96
CA PRO A 18 -2.83 1.06 12.60
C PRO A 18 -2.01 -0.22 12.49
N ALA A 19 -1.19 -0.52 13.50
CA ALA A 19 -0.38 -1.74 13.55
C ALA A 19 -1.15 -2.98 14.08
N GLU A 20 -2.32 -2.79 14.70
CA GLU A 20 -3.06 -3.85 15.38
C GLU A 20 -4.49 -4.01 14.88
N ARG A 21 -5.22 -2.88 14.77
CA ARG A 21 -6.65 -2.88 14.46
C ARG A 21 -7.12 -1.58 13.83
N TYR A 22 -8.20 -1.69 13.07
CA TYR A 22 -8.93 -0.56 12.49
C TYR A 22 -10.42 -0.72 12.78
N GLN A 23 -11.03 0.24 13.50
CA GLN A 23 -12.45 0.24 13.85
C GLN A 23 -13.28 0.91 12.76
N PHE A 24 -14.40 0.30 12.39
CA PHE A 24 -15.27 0.83 11.34
C PHE A 24 -16.74 0.43 11.53
N PRO A 25 -17.70 1.25 11.05
CA PRO A 25 -19.12 0.93 11.12
C PRO A 25 -19.54 -0.09 10.05
N ARG A 26 -20.66 -0.77 10.32
CA ARG A 26 -21.23 -1.85 9.50
C ARG A 26 -21.35 -1.54 8.00
N GLN A 27 -21.56 -0.27 7.64
CA GLN A 27 -21.66 0.13 6.22
C GLN A 27 -20.42 -0.17 5.38
N TYR A 28 -19.26 -0.36 5.99
CA TYR A 28 -18.02 -0.72 5.32
C TYR A 28 -17.67 -2.21 5.38
N LEU A 29 -18.49 -3.03 6.05
CA LEU A 29 -18.18 -4.44 6.32
C LEU A 29 -17.77 -5.20 5.06
N SER A 30 -18.58 -5.18 4.02
CA SER A 30 -18.29 -5.91 2.77
C SER A 30 -17.01 -5.46 2.07
N ARG A 31 -16.66 -4.16 2.21
CA ARG A 31 -15.42 -3.62 1.61
C ARG A 31 -14.18 -4.05 2.38
N VAL A 32 -14.28 -4.12 3.71
CA VAL A 32 -13.18 -4.57 4.56
C VAL A 32 -13.00 -6.09 4.44
N GLU A 33 -14.09 -6.86 4.41
CA GLU A 33 -14.04 -8.30 4.18
C GLU A 33 -13.38 -8.66 2.84
N ALA A 34 -13.59 -7.85 1.80
CA ALA A 34 -12.91 -8.05 0.51
C ALA A 34 -11.38 -7.89 0.59
N CYS A 35 -10.88 -7.20 1.64
CA CYS A 35 -9.45 -7.00 1.88
C CYS A 35 -8.83 -8.06 2.81
N VAL A 36 -9.63 -8.99 3.38
CA VAL A 36 -9.08 -10.04 4.27
C VAL A 36 -8.09 -10.93 3.52
N GLY A 37 -6.92 -11.11 4.10
CA GLY A 37 -5.80 -11.84 3.51
C GLY A 37 -4.98 -11.03 2.50
N ASP A 38 -5.33 -9.74 2.27
CA ASP A 38 -4.65 -8.84 1.33
C ASP A 38 -4.12 -7.58 2.02
N TRP A 39 -3.34 -6.81 1.27
CA TRP A 39 -2.72 -5.58 1.72
C TRP A 39 -3.66 -4.39 1.59
N ILE A 40 -3.59 -3.50 2.57
CA ILE A 40 -4.26 -2.20 2.58
C ILE A 40 -3.23 -1.08 2.69
N VAL A 41 -3.64 0.12 2.30
CA VAL A 41 -2.85 1.34 2.45
C VAL A 41 -3.59 2.28 3.39
N TYR A 42 -2.91 2.79 4.39
CA TYR A 42 -3.44 3.83 5.26
C TYR A 42 -3.28 5.22 4.64
N TYR A 43 -4.32 6.01 4.73
CA TYR A 43 -4.38 7.37 4.20
C TYR A 43 -4.86 8.36 5.25
N GLU A 44 -4.15 9.46 5.41
CA GLU A 44 -4.54 10.59 6.26
C GLU A 44 -4.99 11.77 5.40
N PRO A 45 -6.27 12.24 5.52
CA PRO A 45 -6.80 13.30 4.68
C PRO A 45 -6.26 14.68 5.06
N ARG A 46 -6.16 15.60 4.09
CA ARG A 46 -5.59 16.95 4.22
C ARG A 46 -6.23 17.89 5.25
N LYS A 47 -7.35 17.51 5.87
CA LYS A 47 -8.04 18.34 6.87
C LYS A 47 -7.34 18.37 8.24
N VAL A 48 -6.36 17.49 8.44
CA VAL A 48 -5.53 17.44 9.64
C VAL A 48 -4.29 18.29 9.38
N ALA A 49 -3.92 19.17 10.31
CA ALA A 49 -2.62 19.85 10.25
C ALA A 49 -1.52 18.79 10.18
N GLU A 50 -0.58 18.88 9.29
CA GLU A 50 0.45 17.86 9.03
C GLU A 50 -0.04 16.60 8.26
N THR A 51 -0.82 16.83 7.22
CA THR A 51 -1.32 15.74 6.37
C THR A 51 -0.20 14.91 5.77
N ARG A 52 -0.20 13.63 6.13
CA ARG A 52 0.81 12.69 5.65
C ARG A 52 0.46 12.10 4.29
N GLY A 53 -0.78 12.18 3.82
CA GLY A 53 -1.21 11.45 2.62
C GLY A 53 -1.26 9.93 2.88
N TYR A 54 -0.79 9.12 1.96
CA TYR A 54 -0.62 7.69 2.20
C TYR A 54 0.67 7.49 2.99
N PHE A 55 0.59 6.83 4.14
CA PHE A 55 1.70 6.81 5.08
C PHE A 55 2.19 5.42 5.49
N ALA A 56 1.37 4.38 5.33
CA ALA A 56 1.72 3.03 5.74
C ALA A 56 0.96 1.98 4.93
N ILE A 57 1.44 0.75 4.98
CA ILE A 57 0.73 -0.46 4.53
C ILE A 57 0.59 -1.44 5.68
N ALA A 58 -0.43 -2.29 5.59
CA ALA A 58 -0.63 -3.40 6.50
C ALA A 58 -1.42 -4.51 5.80
N LYS A 59 -1.47 -5.71 6.38
CA LYS A 59 -2.27 -6.81 5.86
C LYS A 59 -3.42 -7.11 6.82
N VAL A 60 -4.63 -7.21 6.30
CA VAL A 60 -5.81 -7.55 7.09
C VAL A 60 -5.82 -9.05 7.35
N GLU A 61 -5.77 -9.45 8.60
CA GLU A 61 -5.86 -10.86 9.00
C GLU A 61 -7.31 -11.35 8.95
N ARG A 62 -8.20 -10.64 9.65
CA ARG A 62 -9.62 -11.01 9.78
C ARG A 62 -10.46 -9.83 10.25
N VAL A 63 -11.78 -9.98 10.13
CA VAL A 63 -12.77 -9.01 10.63
C VAL A 63 -13.56 -9.66 11.76
N VAL A 64 -13.77 -8.92 12.85
CA VAL A 64 -14.56 -9.34 14.01
C VAL A 64 -15.53 -8.22 14.42
N PRO A 65 -16.69 -8.55 15.03
CA PRO A 65 -17.51 -7.54 15.71
C PRO A 65 -16.73 -6.89 16.85
N ASP A 66 -16.93 -5.58 17.05
CA ASP A 66 -16.34 -4.90 18.20
C ASP A 66 -17.14 -5.22 19.47
N PRO A 67 -16.54 -5.86 20.49
CA PRO A 67 -17.23 -6.19 21.71
C PRO A 67 -17.58 -4.98 22.56
N THR A 68 -16.94 -3.83 22.34
CA THR A 68 -17.09 -2.62 23.12
C THR A 68 -18.05 -1.61 22.50
N ALA A 69 -18.32 -1.73 21.19
CA ALA A 69 -19.15 -0.78 20.44
C ALA A 69 -20.19 -1.49 19.55
N PRO A 70 -21.46 -1.59 19.96
CA PRO A 70 -22.51 -2.24 19.18
C PRO A 70 -22.65 -1.64 17.78
N GLY A 71 -22.65 -2.50 16.75
CA GLY A 71 -22.74 -2.09 15.34
C GLY A 71 -21.41 -1.68 14.70
N MET A 72 -20.32 -1.73 15.46
CA MET A 72 -18.97 -1.52 14.98
C MET A 72 -18.24 -2.85 14.76
N PHE A 73 -17.21 -2.81 13.94
CA PHE A 73 -16.36 -3.94 13.59
C PHE A 73 -14.90 -3.54 13.68
N LEU A 74 -14.03 -4.53 13.89
CA LEU A 74 -12.58 -4.38 13.91
C LEU A 74 -11.99 -5.20 12.76
N ALA A 75 -11.21 -4.55 11.90
CA ALA A 75 -10.26 -5.24 11.04
C ALA A 75 -8.98 -5.46 11.84
N LEU A 76 -8.65 -6.71 12.14
CA LEU A 76 -7.41 -7.06 12.81
C LEU A 76 -6.29 -7.14 11.80
N ILE A 77 -5.16 -6.57 12.15
CA ILE A 77 -3.97 -6.51 11.30
C ILE A 77 -3.08 -7.71 11.60
N GLU A 78 -2.58 -8.35 10.55
CA GLU A 78 -1.64 -9.46 10.67
C GLU A 78 -0.39 -8.99 11.41
N PRO A 79 0.00 -9.61 12.54
CA PRO A 79 1.16 -9.20 13.31
C PRO A 79 2.43 -9.11 12.45
N GLY A 80 3.16 -7.99 12.58
CA GLY A 80 4.39 -7.75 11.83
C GLY A 80 4.20 -7.32 10.37
N SER A 81 2.96 -7.24 9.87
CA SER A 81 2.70 -6.77 8.49
C SER A 81 2.68 -5.25 8.35
N TYR A 82 2.46 -4.51 9.45
CA TYR A 82 2.44 -3.04 9.41
C TYR A 82 3.81 -2.46 9.06
N LEU A 83 3.83 -1.56 8.09
CA LEU A 83 5.05 -0.90 7.65
C LEU A 83 4.77 0.55 7.27
N ASP A 84 5.42 1.48 7.99
CA ASP A 84 5.44 2.88 7.60
C ASP A 84 6.17 3.12 6.28
N PHE A 85 5.66 4.04 5.50
CA PHE A 85 6.40 4.53 4.33
C PHE A 85 7.63 5.33 4.76
N VAL A 86 8.67 5.30 3.92
CA VAL A 86 9.88 6.13 4.12
C VAL A 86 9.49 7.59 4.07
N SER A 87 8.65 7.92 3.07
CA SER A 87 8.10 9.25 2.87
C SER A 87 6.61 9.13 2.60
N PRO A 88 5.77 9.96 3.23
CA PRO A 88 4.36 9.98 2.93
C PRO A 88 4.13 10.30 1.45
N VAL A 89 3.20 9.58 0.83
CA VAL A 89 2.85 9.77 -0.57
C VAL A 89 1.65 10.71 -0.67
N PRO A 90 1.78 11.88 -1.29
CA PRO A 90 0.66 12.81 -1.40
C PRO A 90 -0.43 12.25 -2.30
N PHE A 91 -1.71 12.56 -1.99
CA PHE A 91 -2.87 12.17 -2.80
C PHE A 91 -2.79 12.71 -4.22
N GLY A 92 -2.30 13.92 -4.40
CA GLY A 92 -2.11 14.57 -5.69
C GLY A 92 -0.83 15.40 -5.72
N GLY A 93 -0.27 15.59 -6.90
CA GLY A 93 0.95 16.37 -7.15
C GLY A 93 1.04 16.74 -8.63
N ASP A 94 2.23 17.12 -9.10
CA ASP A 94 2.48 17.58 -10.48
C ASP A 94 2.09 16.54 -11.56
N GLY A 95 2.05 15.26 -11.20
CA GLY A 95 1.59 14.16 -12.07
C GLY A 95 0.10 13.81 -11.93
N GLY A 96 -0.71 14.65 -11.27
CA GLY A 96 -2.12 14.41 -11.00
C GLY A 96 -2.37 13.54 -9.76
N VAL A 97 -3.56 12.91 -9.69
CA VAL A 97 -3.97 12.05 -8.58
C VAL A 97 -3.30 10.68 -8.70
N ILE A 98 -2.64 10.23 -7.62
CA ILE A 98 -1.94 8.95 -7.62
C ILE A 98 -2.91 7.76 -7.64
N GLU A 99 -4.03 7.87 -6.93
CA GLU A 99 -5.12 6.89 -6.90
C GLU A 99 -6.10 7.19 -8.04
N ARG A 100 -5.87 6.62 -9.21
CA ARG A 100 -6.69 6.90 -10.41
C ARG A 100 -8.09 6.30 -10.31
N GLY A 101 -8.30 5.28 -9.49
CA GLY A 101 -9.61 4.66 -9.27
C GLY A 101 -10.64 5.58 -8.61
N VAL A 102 -10.24 6.74 -8.05
CA VAL A 102 -11.17 7.75 -7.53
C VAL A 102 -11.63 8.77 -8.57
N LEU A 103 -11.06 8.74 -9.77
CA LEU A 103 -11.46 9.64 -10.84
C LEU A 103 -12.74 9.11 -11.53
N ASN A 104 -13.60 10.04 -11.94
CA ASN A 104 -14.74 9.76 -12.82
C ASN A 104 -14.29 9.76 -14.30
N GLU A 105 -15.23 9.53 -15.21
CA GLU A 105 -14.99 9.53 -16.66
C GLU A 105 -14.43 10.86 -17.19
N ASP A 106 -14.75 11.97 -16.53
CA ASP A 106 -14.25 13.31 -16.87
C ASP A 106 -12.84 13.59 -16.28
N GLY A 107 -12.23 12.63 -15.61
CA GLY A 107 -10.93 12.80 -14.93
C GLY A 107 -11.00 13.63 -13.65
N ARG A 108 -12.20 13.90 -13.09
CA ARG A 108 -12.39 14.65 -11.86
C ARG A 108 -12.48 13.70 -10.65
N ILE A 109 -12.06 14.18 -9.48
CA ILE A 109 -12.17 13.43 -8.23
C ILE A 109 -13.64 13.18 -7.89
N SER A 110 -14.02 11.92 -7.78
CA SER A 110 -15.38 11.50 -7.40
C SER A 110 -15.55 11.44 -5.87
N GLY A 111 -16.81 11.34 -5.39
CA GLY A 111 -17.12 11.15 -3.99
C GLY A 111 -16.50 9.89 -3.36
N ARG A 112 -16.02 8.95 -4.16
CA ARG A 112 -15.31 7.75 -3.68
C ARG A 112 -14.07 8.09 -2.87
N ALA A 113 -13.39 9.20 -3.18
CA ALA A 113 -12.19 9.65 -2.48
C ALA A 113 -12.45 9.95 -0.99
N GLN A 114 -13.71 10.25 -0.61
CA GLN A 114 -14.10 10.57 0.77
C GLN A 114 -14.54 9.35 1.59
N ALA A 115 -14.69 8.18 0.96
CA ALA A 115 -15.10 6.98 1.68
C ALA A 115 -13.98 6.51 2.62
N ALA A 116 -14.33 6.27 3.90
CA ALA A 116 -13.35 5.85 4.91
C ALA A 116 -12.67 4.53 4.55
N VAL A 117 -13.42 3.62 3.92
CA VAL A 117 -12.87 2.39 3.34
C VAL A 117 -13.29 2.34 1.87
N ARG A 118 -12.32 2.19 0.97
CA ARG A 118 -12.56 2.10 -0.47
C ARG A 118 -11.65 1.09 -1.15
N PRO A 119 -12.14 0.40 -2.19
CA PRO A 119 -11.31 -0.55 -2.95
C PRO A 119 -10.21 0.20 -3.69
N LEU A 120 -9.05 -0.42 -3.77
CA LEU A 120 -7.87 0.10 -4.47
C LEU A 120 -7.52 -0.85 -5.62
N SER A 121 -7.28 -0.31 -6.81
CA SER A 121 -6.83 -1.13 -7.93
C SER A 121 -5.39 -1.61 -7.71
N PRO A 122 -5.01 -2.79 -8.23
CA PRO A 122 -3.62 -3.27 -8.12
C PRO A 122 -2.61 -2.27 -8.65
N SER A 123 -2.90 -1.59 -9.76
CA SER A 123 -2.02 -0.59 -10.35
C SER A 123 -1.89 0.68 -9.51
N ASP A 124 -2.94 1.08 -8.79
CA ASP A 124 -2.87 2.20 -7.85
C ASP A 124 -2.09 1.80 -6.59
N PHE A 125 -2.33 0.58 -6.09
CA PHE A 125 -1.57 0.03 -4.96
C PHE A 125 -0.07 0.02 -5.27
N ASP A 126 0.34 -0.53 -6.41
CA ASP A 126 1.74 -0.60 -6.81
C ASP A 126 2.38 0.80 -6.93
N ARG A 127 1.66 1.79 -7.50
CA ARG A 127 2.16 3.17 -7.59
C ARG A 127 2.37 3.83 -6.23
N ILE A 128 1.42 3.65 -5.31
CA ILE A 128 1.50 4.23 -3.97
C ILE A 128 2.64 3.59 -3.20
N VAL A 129 2.70 2.24 -3.18
CA VAL A 129 3.71 1.49 -2.45
C VAL A 129 5.11 1.72 -3.02
N ALA A 130 5.26 1.76 -4.35
CA ALA A 130 6.53 2.06 -4.99
C ALA A 130 7.09 3.41 -4.53
N ARG A 131 6.25 4.46 -4.47
CA ARG A 131 6.68 5.78 -3.99
C ARG A 131 6.90 5.82 -2.48
N GLY A 132 6.05 5.16 -1.71
CA GLY A 132 6.13 5.18 -0.25
C GLY A 132 7.33 4.42 0.31
N LEU A 133 7.74 3.34 -0.35
CA LEU A 133 8.90 2.52 0.02
C LEU A 133 10.18 2.90 -0.74
N ASP A 134 10.11 3.88 -1.64
CA ASP A 134 11.29 4.34 -2.37
C ASP A 134 12.23 5.07 -1.41
N ASP A 135 13.36 4.44 -1.17
CA ASP A 135 14.43 5.01 -0.37
C ASP A 135 15.34 5.77 -1.35
N HIS A 136 15.14 7.09 -1.44
CA HIS A 136 16.00 7.96 -2.26
C HIS A 136 17.43 8.08 -1.70
N ALA A 137 17.77 7.35 -0.62
CA ALA A 137 19.15 7.20 -0.24
C ALA A 137 19.89 6.55 -1.41
N PRO A 138 20.92 7.20 -1.95
CA PRO A 138 21.71 6.60 -3.01
C PRO A 138 22.19 5.25 -2.50
N LEU A 139 21.77 4.18 -3.18
CA LEU A 139 22.45 2.89 -3.04
C LEU A 139 23.93 3.24 -3.06
N LEU A 140 24.68 2.79 -2.06
CA LEU A 140 26.12 2.99 -1.89
C LEU A 140 26.77 3.26 -3.24
N PRO A 141 27.54 4.36 -3.40
CA PRO A 141 28.13 4.67 -4.68
C PRO A 141 28.74 3.39 -5.21
N ARG A 142 28.26 2.92 -6.35
CA ARG A 142 28.99 1.92 -7.10
C ARG A 142 30.31 2.60 -7.36
N THR A 143 31.33 2.15 -6.65
CA THR A 143 32.69 2.41 -7.03
C THR A 143 32.85 1.66 -8.35
N ASP A 144 32.57 2.35 -9.46
CA ASP A 144 33.01 1.93 -10.79
C ASP A 144 34.53 2.12 -10.84
N THR A 145 35.20 1.36 -9.99
CA THR A 145 36.64 1.21 -10.03
C THR A 145 36.89 -0.05 -10.80
N ASP A 146 37.15 0.13 -12.10
CA ASP A 146 37.93 -0.74 -12.97
C ASP A 146 37.96 -2.23 -12.60
N LEU A 147 36.83 -2.92 -12.87
CA LEU A 147 36.89 -4.36 -13.03
C LEU A 147 37.47 -4.66 -14.44
N PRO A 148 38.52 -5.47 -14.55
CA PRO A 148 39.04 -5.86 -15.84
C PRO A 148 37.97 -6.58 -16.67
N PRO A 149 38.01 -6.52 -18.01
CA PRO A 149 37.00 -7.08 -18.89
C PRO A 149 37.13 -8.59 -18.99
N ASN A 150 36.86 -9.30 -17.91
CA ASN A 150 36.63 -10.74 -17.92
C ASN A 150 35.13 -10.96 -17.60
N GLY A 151 34.30 -10.50 -18.51
CA GLY A 151 32.89 -10.81 -18.48
C GLY A 151 32.67 -12.27 -18.78
N PHE A 152 31.98 -12.97 -17.91
CA PHE A 152 31.28 -14.19 -18.27
C PHE A 152 30.23 -13.81 -19.34
N SER A 153 30.53 -14.11 -20.58
CA SER A 153 29.62 -14.02 -21.69
C SER A 153 28.74 -15.27 -21.67
N GLU A 154 27.74 -15.31 -20.82
CA GLU A 154 26.63 -16.25 -21.02
C GLU A 154 25.71 -15.65 -22.07
N GLU A 155 25.62 -16.30 -23.21
CA GLU A 155 24.57 -16.07 -24.21
C GLU A 155 23.22 -16.35 -23.54
N GLN A 156 22.56 -15.29 -23.10
CA GLN A 156 21.17 -15.39 -22.63
C GLN A 156 20.28 -15.64 -23.85
N ALA A 157 19.73 -16.84 -23.92
CA ALA A 157 18.65 -17.13 -24.88
C ALA A 157 17.49 -16.13 -24.69
N PRO A 158 16.88 -15.61 -25.75
CA PRO A 158 15.80 -14.65 -25.64
C PRO A 158 14.61 -15.28 -24.92
N PHE A 159 14.26 -14.74 -23.75
CA PHE A 159 13.04 -15.12 -23.03
C PHE A 159 11.82 -14.64 -23.82
N ALA A 160 11.04 -15.57 -24.36
CA ALA A 160 9.72 -15.27 -24.89
C ALA A 160 8.76 -15.05 -23.70
N PHE A 161 8.25 -13.81 -23.54
CA PHE A 161 7.25 -13.49 -22.56
C PHE A 161 5.85 -13.83 -23.11
N GLU A 162 5.22 -14.86 -22.59
CA GLU A 162 3.76 -14.98 -22.67
C GLU A 162 3.16 -14.21 -21.48
N GLU A 163 2.53 -13.08 -21.77
CA GLU A 163 1.81 -12.29 -20.78
C GLU A 163 0.49 -12.98 -20.39
N SER A 164 0.50 -13.78 -19.32
CA SER A 164 -0.75 -14.17 -18.67
C SER A 164 -1.07 -13.19 -17.52
N ARG A 165 -2.34 -12.79 -17.39
CA ARG A 165 -2.82 -11.87 -16.35
C ARG A 165 -2.49 -12.34 -14.92
N GLU A 166 -2.31 -13.63 -14.70
CA GLU A 166 -1.90 -14.19 -13.41
C GLU A 166 -0.46 -13.86 -13.01
N ARG A 167 0.44 -13.69 -13.99
CA ARG A 167 1.84 -13.31 -13.72
C ARG A 167 1.99 -11.89 -13.19
N VAL A 168 1.13 -10.96 -13.59
CA VAL A 168 1.22 -9.56 -13.16
C VAL A 168 0.89 -9.43 -11.67
N SER A 169 -0.17 -10.11 -11.20
CA SER A 169 -0.54 -10.07 -9.77
C SER A 169 0.49 -10.78 -8.89
N TYR A 170 1.10 -11.86 -9.37
CA TYR A 170 2.17 -12.57 -8.66
C TYR A 170 3.45 -11.74 -8.56
N LEU A 171 3.83 -11.04 -9.62
CA LEU A 171 5.01 -10.18 -9.63
C LEU A 171 4.83 -8.96 -8.72
N SER A 172 3.65 -8.33 -8.71
CA SER A 172 3.40 -7.17 -7.83
C SER A 172 3.45 -7.57 -6.35
N SER A 173 2.81 -8.67 -5.96
CA SER A 173 2.86 -9.17 -4.59
C SER A 173 4.27 -9.62 -4.16
N ARG A 174 5.08 -10.15 -5.09
CA ARG A 174 6.47 -10.50 -4.84
C ARG A 174 7.35 -9.26 -4.64
N ILE A 175 7.19 -8.25 -5.48
CA ILE A 175 7.94 -6.97 -5.36
C ILE A 175 7.64 -6.30 -4.01
N VAL A 176 6.38 -6.24 -3.58
CA VAL A 176 6.00 -5.69 -2.28
C VAL A 176 6.65 -6.49 -1.15
N ARG A 177 6.56 -7.82 -1.19
CA ARG A 177 7.17 -8.70 -0.19
C ARG A 177 8.68 -8.52 -0.10
N ASP A 178 9.36 -8.48 -1.22
CA ASP A 178 10.82 -8.33 -1.27
C ASP A 178 11.27 -6.97 -0.73
N ARG A 179 10.51 -5.90 -1.00
CA ARG A 179 10.77 -4.56 -0.46
C ARG A 179 10.48 -4.47 1.03
N VAL A 180 9.36 -5.04 1.49
CA VAL A 180 9.01 -5.13 2.92
C VAL A 180 10.07 -5.93 3.68
N PHE A 181 10.45 -7.09 3.17
CA PHE A 181 11.47 -7.94 3.77
C PHE A 181 12.83 -7.22 3.88
N ARG A 182 13.28 -6.58 2.81
CA ARG A 182 14.54 -5.81 2.81
C ARG A 182 14.54 -4.71 3.87
N ARG A 183 13.39 -4.03 4.05
CA ARG A 183 13.27 -2.96 5.03
C ARG A 183 13.26 -3.47 6.47
N ILE A 184 12.61 -4.60 6.74
CA ILE A 184 12.63 -5.24 8.06
C ILE A 184 14.06 -5.65 8.42
N VAL A 185 14.79 -6.27 7.48
CA VAL A 185 16.17 -6.72 7.69
C VAL A 185 17.14 -5.55 7.88
N LEU A 186 16.92 -4.42 7.20
CA LEU A 186 17.80 -3.24 7.34
C LEU A 186 17.54 -2.42 8.63
N ARG A 187 16.44 -2.68 9.35
CA ARG A 187 16.13 -2.05 10.64
C ARG A 187 16.50 -2.91 11.85
N ALA A 188 16.84 -4.17 11.65
CA ALA A 188 17.32 -5.10 12.68
C ALA A 188 18.81 -4.99 12.87
#